data_7ef6598a8f9088824369d0a8a469daf2
#
_entry.id   7ef6598a8f9088824369d0a8a469daf2
#
_cell.length_a   1.000
_cell.length_b   1.000
_cell.length_c   1.000
_cell.angle_alpha   90.00
_cell.angle_beta   90.00
_cell.angle_gamma   90.00
#
_symmetry.space_group_name_H-M   'P 1'
#
loop_
_entity.id
_entity.type
_entity.pdbx_description
1 polymer ?
#
loop_
_entity_poly.entity_id
_entity_poly.type
_entity_poly.pdbx_seq_one_letter_code
_entity_poly.pdbx_strand_id
1 'polypeptide(L)'
;FEENGKNCNAVLGISGGKDSSIVAALCVEALGKDRVYGILMPNGVQSDIDDSLKLVNHLGIKYYICNIKDAYDSTVRSLIDSGIEISEQTKINLAPRLRMTTVYAFSQSLNGRVANTCNLSEDWVGYSTRYGDAAGDFSPLSRLTVAEIKELGKLLGLPTNLILKTPIDGLCGKTD
;
A
#
# COMPACT_ATOMS: atom_id res chain seq x y z
N PHE A 1 6.95 17.08 5.57
CA PHE A 1 7.34 16.58 6.91
C PHE A 1 8.02 17.69 7.76
N GLU A 2 8.85 18.53 7.19
CA GLU A 2 9.55 19.59 7.96
C GLU A 2 8.59 20.58 8.58
N GLU A 3 7.58 21.02 7.83
CA GLU A 3 6.62 22.03 8.26
C GLU A 3 5.45 21.44 9.07
N ASN A 4 4.91 20.30 8.62
CA ASN A 4 3.64 19.75 9.11
C ASN A 4 3.78 18.37 9.80
N GLY A 5 4.99 17.87 9.96
CA GLY A 5 5.22 16.53 10.49
C GLY A 5 6.63 16.27 10.97
N LYS A 6 7.30 17.30 11.53
CA LYS A 6 8.73 17.26 11.88
C LYS A 6 9.16 16.03 12.67
N ASN A 7 8.32 15.52 13.56
CA ASN A 7 8.58 14.34 14.37
C ASN A 7 7.71 13.14 13.98
N CYS A 8 6.99 13.22 12.85
CA CYS A 8 6.15 12.13 12.39
C CYS A 8 6.94 11.11 11.58
N ASN A 9 6.47 9.88 11.59
CA ASN A 9 6.97 8.79 10.77
C ASN A 9 6.18 8.70 9.46
N ALA A 10 6.77 8.15 8.40
CA ALA A 10 6.04 7.71 7.23
C ALA A 10 5.54 6.28 7.45
N VAL A 11 4.26 6.04 7.25
CA VAL A 11 3.63 4.73 7.38
C VAL A 11 2.94 4.38 6.08
N LEU A 12 3.18 3.19 5.53
CA LEU A 12 2.63 2.82 4.24
C LEU A 12 2.34 1.33 4.13
N GLY A 13 1.33 0.99 3.33
CA GLY A 13 1.07 -0.39 2.93
C GLY A 13 2.15 -0.89 1.98
N ILE A 14 2.68 -2.08 2.24
CA ILE A 14 3.67 -2.76 1.38
C ILE A 14 2.99 -3.94 0.71
N SER A 15 2.75 -3.83 -0.60
CA SER A 15 2.13 -4.87 -1.42
C SER A 15 3.13 -5.79 -2.12
N GLY A 16 4.42 -5.43 -2.13
CA GLY A 16 5.43 -6.09 -2.96
C GLY A 16 5.38 -5.69 -4.44
N GLY A 17 4.52 -4.74 -4.81
CA GLY A 17 4.46 -4.12 -6.12
C GLY A 17 5.43 -2.95 -6.27
N LYS A 18 5.64 -2.48 -7.54
CA LYS A 18 6.57 -1.40 -7.87
C LYS A 18 6.30 -0.09 -7.11
N ASP A 19 5.02 0.33 -7.05
CA ASP A 19 4.66 1.64 -6.52
C ASP A 19 4.91 1.74 -5.02
N SER A 20 4.43 0.76 -4.23
CA SER A 20 4.72 0.69 -2.80
C SER A 20 6.20 0.59 -2.49
N SER A 21 6.97 -0.11 -3.35
CA SER A 21 8.42 -0.24 -3.21
C SER A 21 9.14 1.08 -3.39
N ILE A 22 8.75 1.85 -4.40
CA ILE A 22 9.35 3.14 -4.73
C ILE A 22 8.97 4.21 -3.70
N VAL A 23 7.70 4.23 -3.25
CA VAL A 23 7.28 5.14 -2.17
C VAL A 23 8.05 4.85 -0.89
N ALA A 24 8.24 3.57 -0.52
CA ALA A 24 9.03 3.20 0.65
C ALA A 24 10.48 3.70 0.54
N ALA A 25 11.13 3.49 -0.62
CA ALA A 25 12.48 3.95 -0.86
C ALA A 25 12.60 5.49 -0.83
N LEU A 26 11.67 6.22 -1.43
CA LEU A 26 11.61 7.69 -1.36
C LEU A 26 11.46 8.19 0.09
N CYS A 27 10.61 7.53 0.87
CA CYS A 27 10.45 7.87 2.28
C CYS A 27 11.75 7.61 3.06
N VAL A 28 12.47 6.53 2.77
CA VAL A 28 13.75 6.22 3.39
C VAL A 28 14.81 7.26 3.01
N GLU A 29 14.88 7.65 1.75
CA GLU A 29 15.80 8.68 1.27
C GLU A 29 15.54 10.03 1.96
N ALA A 30 14.26 10.40 2.10
CA ALA A 30 13.87 11.68 2.67
C ALA A 30 13.96 11.75 4.20
N LEU A 31 13.65 10.66 4.92
CA LEU A 31 13.45 10.66 6.37
C LEU A 31 14.45 9.78 7.14
N GLY A 32 15.16 8.91 6.44
CA GLY A 32 15.94 7.83 7.03
C GLY A 32 15.07 6.63 7.42
N LYS A 33 15.67 5.43 7.38
CA LYS A 33 14.98 4.15 7.59
C LYS A 33 14.27 4.01 8.94
N ASP A 34 14.77 4.68 9.97
CA ASP A 34 14.23 4.57 11.34
C ASP A 34 12.87 5.28 11.50
N ARG A 35 12.52 6.14 10.53
CA ARG A 35 11.25 6.89 10.47
C ARG A 35 10.28 6.37 9.41
N VAL A 36 10.53 5.19 8.84
CA VAL A 36 9.67 4.58 7.83
C VAL A 36 9.17 3.22 8.33
N TYR A 37 7.87 3.00 8.28
CA TYR A 37 7.20 1.78 8.72
C TYR A 37 6.38 1.16 7.60
N GLY A 38 6.72 -0.09 7.26
CA GLY A 38 5.97 -0.89 6.30
C GLY A 38 4.87 -1.71 6.97
N ILE A 39 3.66 -1.68 6.45
CA ILE A 39 2.55 -2.49 6.92
C ILE A 39 2.16 -3.48 5.83
N LEU A 40 2.40 -4.76 6.08
CA LEU A 40 2.05 -5.87 5.20
C LEU A 40 0.65 -6.36 5.60
N MET A 41 -0.32 -6.26 4.70
CA MET A 41 -1.73 -6.53 5.01
C MET A 41 -2.33 -7.59 4.07
N PRO A 42 -1.89 -8.86 4.21
CA PRO A 42 -2.46 -9.93 3.41
C PRO A 42 -3.95 -10.14 3.74
N ASN A 43 -4.73 -10.56 2.74
CA ASN A 43 -6.10 -11.03 2.93
C ASN A 43 -6.12 -12.57 2.84
N GLY A 44 -5.75 -13.23 3.91
CA GLY A 44 -5.52 -14.68 3.94
C GLY A 44 -4.09 -15.03 3.56
N VAL A 45 -3.93 -16.08 2.74
CA VAL A 45 -2.62 -16.50 2.22
C VAL A 45 -2.29 -15.65 1.00
N GLN A 46 -1.15 -14.96 1.05
CA GLN A 46 -0.66 -14.16 -0.06
C GLN A 46 0.59 -14.83 -0.63
N SER A 47 0.54 -15.30 -1.87
CA SER A 47 1.62 -16.06 -2.51
C SER A 47 2.90 -15.26 -2.76
N ASP A 48 2.79 -13.94 -2.84
CA ASP A 48 3.90 -13.02 -3.14
C ASP A 48 4.33 -12.16 -1.94
N ILE A 49 3.95 -12.55 -0.70
CA ILE A 49 4.36 -11.84 0.51
C ILE A 49 5.90 -11.77 0.65
N ASP A 50 6.61 -12.74 0.08
CA ASP A 50 8.07 -12.77 0.06
C ASP A 50 8.67 -11.55 -0.66
N ASP A 51 8.01 -11.00 -1.67
CA ASP A 51 8.48 -9.78 -2.33
C ASP A 51 8.37 -8.55 -1.41
N SER A 52 7.29 -8.48 -0.63
CA SER A 52 7.14 -7.46 0.41
C SER A 52 8.22 -7.58 1.48
N LEU A 53 8.52 -8.80 1.93
CA LEU A 53 9.57 -9.07 2.91
C LEU A 53 10.97 -8.76 2.37
N LYS A 54 11.25 -9.10 1.10
CA LYS A 54 12.52 -8.73 0.43
C LYS A 54 12.71 -7.21 0.41
N LEU A 55 11.65 -6.45 0.10
CA LEU A 55 11.70 -4.99 0.07
C LEU A 55 12.04 -4.41 1.45
N VAL A 56 11.27 -4.76 2.48
CA VAL A 56 11.47 -4.17 3.81
C VAL A 56 12.83 -4.53 4.40
N ASN A 57 13.35 -5.72 4.10
CA ASN A 57 14.70 -6.13 4.48
C ASN A 57 15.78 -5.39 3.68
N HIS A 58 15.58 -5.19 2.37
CA HIS A 58 16.49 -4.44 1.52
C HIS A 58 16.63 -2.99 1.99
N LEU A 59 15.53 -2.34 2.33
CA LEU A 59 15.52 -0.98 2.84
C LEU A 59 15.90 -0.87 4.33
N GLY A 60 15.92 -1.98 5.05
CA GLY A 60 16.21 -2.02 6.48
C GLY A 60 15.20 -1.28 7.35
N ILE A 61 13.95 -1.17 6.89
CA ILE A 61 12.88 -0.49 7.61
C ILE A 61 12.17 -1.42 8.59
N LYS A 62 11.54 -0.85 9.61
CA LYS A 62 10.65 -1.58 10.50
C LYS A 62 9.35 -1.94 9.80
N TYR A 63 8.80 -3.11 10.10
CA TYR A 63 7.54 -3.52 9.49
C TYR A 63 6.66 -4.33 10.46
N TYR A 64 5.38 -4.36 10.15
CA TYR A 64 4.38 -5.19 10.82
C TYR A 64 3.57 -5.97 9.80
N ILE A 65 3.14 -7.17 10.19
CA ILE A 65 2.24 -8.00 9.38
C ILE A 65 0.89 -8.02 10.09
N CYS A 66 -0.16 -7.55 9.41
CA CYS A 66 -1.52 -7.57 9.90
C CYS A 66 -2.44 -8.21 8.86
N ASN A 67 -2.79 -9.47 9.06
CA ASN A 67 -3.72 -10.17 8.16
C ASN A 67 -5.13 -9.61 8.35
N ILE A 68 -5.72 -9.09 7.26
CA ILE A 68 -7.06 -8.49 7.30
C ILE A 68 -8.18 -9.52 7.07
N LYS A 69 -7.86 -10.81 6.89
CA LYS A 69 -8.83 -11.84 6.51
C LYS A 69 -10.01 -11.95 7.48
N ASP A 70 -9.72 -11.98 8.78
CA ASP A 70 -10.79 -12.13 9.79
C ASP A 70 -11.72 -10.92 9.80
N ALA A 71 -11.18 -9.71 9.66
CA ALA A 71 -11.96 -8.48 9.55
C ALA A 71 -12.80 -8.47 8.26
N TYR A 72 -12.23 -8.92 7.15
CA TYR A 72 -12.92 -9.05 5.88
C TYR A 72 -14.10 -10.03 5.98
N ASP A 73 -13.85 -11.25 6.47
CA ASP A 73 -14.87 -12.30 6.59
C ASP A 73 -15.97 -11.90 7.56
N SER A 74 -15.62 -11.28 8.68
CA SER A 74 -16.58 -10.80 9.67
C SER A 74 -17.48 -9.71 9.09
N THR A 75 -16.90 -8.77 8.33
CA THR A 75 -17.68 -7.71 7.67
C THR A 75 -18.62 -8.27 6.61
N VAL A 76 -18.14 -9.19 5.78
CA VAL A 76 -18.98 -9.88 4.77
C VAL A 76 -20.13 -10.62 5.43
N ARG A 77 -19.87 -11.36 6.51
CA ARG A 77 -20.91 -12.09 7.26
C ARG A 77 -21.96 -11.13 7.82
N SER A 78 -21.53 -10.04 8.45
CA SER A 78 -22.46 -9.04 9.02
C SER A 78 -23.35 -8.41 7.95
N LEU A 79 -22.84 -8.17 6.75
CA LEU A 79 -23.63 -7.67 5.64
C LEU A 79 -24.67 -8.71 5.17
N ILE A 80 -24.30 -9.98 5.05
CA ILE A 80 -25.22 -11.07 4.68
C ILE A 80 -26.31 -11.21 5.76
N ASP A 81 -25.94 -11.23 7.03
CA ASP A 81 -26.86 -11.37 8.16
C ASP A 81 -27.85 -10.19 8.24
N SER A 82 -27.47 -9.00 7.72
CA SER A 82 -28.37 -7.85 7.61
C SER A 82 -29.43 -8.00 6.48
N GLY A 83 -29.33 -9.04 5.67
CA GLY A 83 -30.27 -9.33 4.59
C GLY A 83 -29.94 -8.65 3.25
N ILE A 84 -28.76 -8.01 3.12
CA ILE A 84 -28.35 -7.41 1.85
C ILE A 84 -27.67 -8.42 0.93
N GLU A 85 -27.99 -8.37 -0.35
CA GLU A 85 -27.23 -9.07 -1.39
C GLU A 85 -25.92 -8.32 -1.69
N ILE A 86 -24.79 -9.00 -1.51
CA ILE A 86 -23.46 -8.40 -1.69
C ILE A 86 -23.02 -8.52 -3.15
N SER A 87 -22.82 -7.38 -3.83
CA SER A 87 -22.28 -7.35 -5.18
C SER A 87 -20.79 -7.76 -5.21
N GLU A 88 -20.31 -8.24 -6.36
CA GLU A 88 -18.89 -8.55 -6.56
C GLU A 88 -18.02 -7.29 -6.37
N GLN A 89 -18.49 -6.12 -6.81
CA GLN A 89 -17.79 -4.84 -6.60
C GLN A 89 -17.64 -4.49 -5.10
N THR A 90 -18.62 -4.85 -4.28
CA THR A 90 -18.52 -4.69 -2.82
C THR A 90 -17.38 -5.54 -2.27
N LYS A 91 -17.32 -6.82 -2.66
CA LYS A 91 -16.27 -7.75 -2.20
C LYS A 91 -14.88 -7.27 -2.63
N ILE A 92 -14.73 -6.82 -3.88
CA ILE A 92 -13.49 -6.29 -4.42
C ILE A 92 -13.02 -5.06 -3.62
N ASN A 93 -13.89 -4.08 -3.41
CA ASN A 93 -13.54 -2.81 -2.78
C ASN A 93 -13.44 -2.88 -1.24
N LEU A 94 -13.92 -3.93 -0.62
CA LEU A 94 -13.87 -4.07 0.84
C LEU A 94 -12.44 -4.25 1.34
N ALA A 95 -11.64 -5.08 0.67
CA ALA A 95 -10.26 -5.34 1.09
C ALA A 95 -9.37 -4.08 1.08
N PRO A 96 -9.33 -3.24 0.02
CA PRO A 96 -8.60 -1.97 0.04
C PRO A 96 -9.06 -1.03 1.15
N ARG A 97 -10.36 -0.97 1.44
CA ARG A 97 -10.88 -0.12 2.53
C ARG A 97 -10.48 -0.61 3.91
N LEU A 98 -10.46 -1.92 4.14
CA LEU A 98 -9.94 -2.50 5.38
C LEU A 98 -8.44 -2.25 5.54
N ARG A 99 -7.67 -2.36 4.45
CA ARG A 99 -6.25 -1.99 4.46
C ARG A 99 -6.05 -0.52 4.80
N MET A 100 -6.84 0.39 4.24
CA MET A 100 -6.80 1.81 4.58
C MET A 100 -7.06 2.01 6.07
N THR A 101 -8.13 1.46 6.61
CA THR A 101 -8.46 1.54 8.04
C THR A 101 -7.29 1.02 8.90
N THR A 102 -6.72 -0.11 8.52
CA THR A 102 -5.60 -0.74 9.24
C THR A 102 -4.34 0.13 9.20
N VAL A 103 -3.95 0.65 8.04
CA VAL A 103 -2.74 1.49 7.93
C VAL A 103 -2.87 2.79 8.71
N TYR A 104 -4.06 3.40 8.73
CA TYR A 104 -4.32 4.58 9.56
C TYR A 104 -4.28 4.27 11.06
N ALA A 105 -4.75 3.10 11.50
CA ALA A 105 -4.62 2.67 12.89
C ALA A 105 -3.14 2.53 13.33
N PHE A 106 -2.31 1.92 12.48
CA PHE A 106 -0.86 1.89 12.70
C PHE A 106 -0.25 3.29 12.68
N SER A 107 -0.62 4.12 11.71
CA SER A 107 -0.12 5.49 11.61
C SER A 107 -0.39 6.30 12.87
N GLN A 108 -1.60 6.23 13.39
CA GLN A 108 -1.99 6.88 14.65
C GLN A 108 -1.11 6.41 15.82
N SER A 109 -0.93 5.09 15.94
CA SER A 109 -0.17 4.47 17.04
C SER A 109 1.33 4.74 16.95
N LEU A 110 1.85 4.99 15.75
CA LEU A 110 3.27 5.22 15.47
C LEU A 110 3.62 6.71 15.31
N ASN A 111 2.72 7.63 15.67
CA ASN A 111 2.88 9.06 15.38
C ASN A 111 3.26 9.30 13.91
N GLY A 112 2.49 8.73 13.01
CA GLY A 112 2.81 8.69 11.58
C GLY A 112 1.90 9.53 10.70
N ARG A 113 2.24 9.52 9.41
CA ARG A 113 1.42 10.01 8.30
C ARG A 113 1.41 8.92 7.24
N VAL A 114 0.24 8.64 6.69
CA VAL A 114 0.07 7.60 5.68
C VAL A 114 0.57 8.10 4.32
N ALA A 115 1.55 7.39 3.74
CA ALA A 115 1.95 7.63 2.36
C ALA A 115 1.04 6.86 1.40
N ASN A 116 0.38 7.59 0.50
CA ASN A 116 -0.35 7.02 -0.62
C ASN A 116 0.62 6.49 -1.67
N THR A 117 0.27 5.41 -2.35
CA THR A 117 1.11 4.76 -3.36
C THR A 117 0.55 4.85 -4.78
N CYS A 118 -0.59 5.53 -4.99
CA CYS A 118 -1.14 5.75 -6.33
C CYS A 118 -0.25 6.66 -7.16
N ASN A 119 -0.17 6.39 -8.45
CA ASN A 119 0.59 7.15 -9.42
C ASN A 119 -0.33 7.95 -10.36
N LEU A 120 0.24 8.88 -11.15
CA LEU A 120 -0.50 9.73 -12.06
C LEU A 120 -1.31 8.93 -13.10
N SER A 121 -0.78 7.81 -13.59
CA SER A 121 -1.46 7.01 -14.61
C SER A 121 -2.72 6.34 -14.04
N GLU A 122 -2.67 5.86 -12.79
CA GLU A 122 -3.83 5.30 -12.07
C GLU A 122 -4.88 6.38 -11.79
N ASP A 123 -4.44 7.55 -11.34
CA ASP A 123 -5.33 8.69 -11.06
C ASP A 123 -6.09 9.15 -12.33
N TRP A 124 -5.43 9.17 -13.49
CA TRP A 124 -6.04 9.58 -14.75
C TRP A 124 -7.14 8.64 -15.23
N VAL A 125 -6.99 7.34 -15.01
CA VAL A 125 -8.00 6.35 -15.43
C VAL A 125 -8.97 6.00 -14.29
N GLY A 126 -8.78 6.55 -13.10
CA GLY A 126 -9.61 6.26 -11.94
C GLY A 126 -9.43 4.83 -11.41
N TYR A 127 -8.26 4.25 -11.60
CA TYR A 127 -7.94 2.88 -11.16
C TYR A 127 -7.48 2.87 -9.70
N SER A 128 -8.40 3.15 -8.80
CA SER A 128 -8.19 3.05 -7.35
C SER A 128 -9.52 2.95 -6.62
N THR A 129 -9.50 2.33 -5.46
CA THR A 129 -10.69 2.25 -4.60
C THR A 129 -10.80 3.53 -3.78
N ARG A 130 -11.88 4.30 -4.03
CA ARG A 130 -12.21 5.48 -3.23
C ARG A 130 -12.33 5.13 -1.75
N TYR A 131 -11.63 5.87 -0.88
CA TYR A 131 -11.52 5.59 0.56
C TYR A 131 -10.89 4.23 0.88
N GLY A 132 -10.10 3.70 -0.05
CA GLY A 132 -9.25 2.53 0.11
C GLY A 132 -7.81 2.91 -0.20
N ASP A 133 -7.23 2.31 -1.25
CA ASP A 133 -5.88 2.59 -1.71
C ASP A 133 -5.68 4.02 -2.24
N ALA A 134 -6.75 4.72 -2.66
CA ALA A 134 -6.69 6.15 -3.00
C ALA A 134 -6.43 7.06 -1.79
N ALA A 135 -6.54 6.58 -0.55
CA ALA A 135 -6.38 7.39 0.65
C ALA A 135 -4.91 7.52 1.09
N GLY A 136 -4.56 8.68 1.60
CA GLY A 136 -3.25 8.98 2.18
C GLY A 136 -3.15 10.43 2.64
N ASP A 137 -2.19 10.70 3.52
CA ASP A 137 -1.91 12.05 4.01
C ASP A 137 -0.97 12.80 3.07
N PHE A 138 -0.18 12.07 2.28
CA PHE A 138 0.68 12.60 1.22
C PHE A 138 0.90 11.55 0.13
N SER A 139 1.17 12.00 -1.10
CA SER A 139 1.20 11.15 -2.30
C SER A 139 2.48 11.41 -3.13
N PRO A 140 3.60 10.73 -2.82
CA PRO A 140 4.88 10.99 -3.49
C PRO A 140 4.85 10.75 -5.01
N LEU A 141 4.00 9.83 -5.51
CA LEU A 141 3.94 9.44 -6.92
C LEU A 141 2.83 10.12 -7.71
N SER A 142 2.00 10.96 -7.11
CA SER A 142 0.80 11.53 -7.74
C SER A 142 1.04 12.34 -9.03
N ARG A 143 2.29 12.76 -9.27
CA ARG A 143 2.70 13.52 -10.47
C ARG A 143 3.62 12.74 -11.40
N LEU A 144 3.85 11.46 -11.15
CA LEU A 144 4.75 10.62 -11.92
C LEU A 144 3.98 9.54 -12.67
N THR A 145 4.29 9.38 -13.94
CA THR A 145 3.78 8.30 -14.78
C THR A 145 4.48 6.97 -14.44
N VAL A 146 3.89 5.85 -14.85
CA VAL A 146 4.49 4.51 -14.66
C VAL A 146 5.89 4.42 -15.26
N ALA A 147 6.16 5.08 -16.40
CA ALA A 147 7.49 5.08 -17.03
C ALA A 147 8.52 5.79 -16.13
N GLU A 148 8.19 6.99 -15.63
CA GLU A 148 9.05 7.77 -14.74
C GLU A 148 9.31 7.05 -13.41
N ILE A 149 8.28 6.39 -12.87
CA ILE A 149 8.39 5.58 -11.64
C ILE A 149 9.39 4.43 -11.80
N LYS A 150 9.39 3.74 -12.94
CA LYS A 150 10.35 2.66 -13.20
C LYS A 150 11.79 3.16 -13.28
N GLU A 151 12.02 4.31 -13.89
CA GLU A 151 13.35 4.93 -13.92
C GLU A 151 13.79 5.39 -12.54
N LEU A 152 12.87 5.99 -11.77
CA LEU A 152 13.14 6.40 -10.39
C LEU A 152 13.51 5.19 -9.51
N GLY A 153 12.84 4.06 -9.66
CA GLY A 153 13.16 2.83 -8.93
C GLY A 153 14.57 2.34 -9.19
N LYS A 154 15.06 2.45 -10.44
CA LYS A 154 16.47 2.12 -10.80
C LYS A 154 17.45 3.07 -10.12
N LEU A 155 17.16 4.38 -10.12
CA LEU A 155 17.98 5.40 -9.46
C LEU A 155 18.07 5.19 -7.95
N LEU A 156 17.00 4.72 -7.32
CA LEU A 156 16.95 4.39 -5.90
C LEU A 156 17.61 3.05 -5.54
N GLY A 157 18.17 2.34 -6.53
CA GLY A 157 18.89 1.07 -6.30
C GLY A 157 17.98 -0.09 -5.88
N LEU A 158 16.70 -0.02 -6.19
CA LEU A 158 15.78 -1.10 -5.88
C LEU A 158 16.03 -2.35 -6.73
N PRO A 159 15.79 -3.56 -6.20
CA PRO A 159 15.90 -4.79 -6.98
C PRO A 159 15.03 -4.77 -8.23
N THR A 160 15.61 -5.15 -9.36
CA THR A 160 14.97 -5.09 -10.69
C THR A 160 13.65 -5.88 -10.74
N ASN A 161 13.59 -7.01 -10.04
CA ASN A 161 12.38 -7.83 -9.96
C ASN A 161 11.19 -7.12 -9.27
N LEU A 162 11.45 -6.18 -8.36
CA LEU A 162 10.40 -5.38 -7.72
C LEU A 162 9.94 -4.22 -8.63
N ILE A 163 10.86 -3.64 -9.41
CA ILE A 163 10.55 -2.53 -10.32
C ILE A 163 9.80 -2.99 -11.57
N LEU A 164 10.18 -4.16 -12.10
CA LEU A 164 9.64 -4.71 -13.36
C LEU A 164 8.50 -5.71 -13.12
N LYS A 165 8.10 -5.95 -11.88
CA LYS A 165 7.00 -6.86 -11.58
C LYS A 165 5.74 -6.38 -12.30
N THR A 166 5.13 -7.27 -13.08
CA THR A 166 3.83 -7.01 -13.68
C THR A 166 2.82 -6.75 -12.57
N PRO A 167 2.05 -5.66 -12.63
CA PRO A 167 1.01 -5.40 -11.65
C PRO A 167 0.05 -6.59 -11.59
N ILE A 168 -0.17 -7.11 -10.40
CA ILE A 168 -1.24 -8.06 -10.11
C ILE A 168 -2.18 -7.29 -9.20
N ASP A 169 -3.40 -7.07 -9.63
CA ASP A 169 -4.35 -6.23 -8.90
C ASP A 169 -4.70 -6.76 -7.49
N GLY A 170 -4.33 -8.01 -7.21
CA GLY A 170 -4.61 -8.65 -5.92
C GLY A 170 -6.11 -8.70 -5.54
N LEU A 171 -6.96 -8.23 -6.43
CA LEU A 171 -8.40 -8.06 -6.23
C LEU A 171 -9.21 -9.03 -7.10
N CYS A 172 -8.91 -9.10 -8.40
CA CYS A 172 -9.65 -9.91 -9.36
C CYS A 172 -8.77 -10.94 -10.10
N GLY A 173 -7.46 -10.97 -9.84
CA GLY A 173 -6.52 -11.86 -10.53
C GLY A 173 -6.29 -11.48 -12.01
N LYS A 174 -6.66 -10.26 -12.40
CA LYS A 174 -6.38 -9.72 -13.73
C LYS A 174 -5.02 -9.03 -13.71
N THR A 175 -4.29 -9.12 -14.82
CA THR A 175 -3.10 -8.32 -15.10
C THR A 175 -3.52 -7.05 -15.82
N ASP A 176 -2.96 -5.93 -15.43
CA ASP A 176 -3.10 -4.67 -16.16
C ASP A 176 -2.41 -4.72 -17.52
#